data_4f0caf7285fea07f7f8af9dee6c67d33
#
_entry.id   4f0caf7285fea07f7f8af9dee6c67d33
#
_cell.length_a   1.000
_cell.length_b   1.000
_cell.length_c   1.000
_cell.angle_alpha   90.00
_cell.angle_beta   90.00
_cell.angle_gamma   90.00
#
_symmetry.space_group_name_H-M   'P 1'
#
loop_
_entity.id
_entity.type
_entity.pdbx_description
1 polymer ?
#
loop_
_entity_poly.entity_id
_entity_poly.type
_entity_poly.pdbx_seq_one_letter_code
_entity_poly.pdbx_strand_id
1 'polypeptide(L)'
;RQRQMCIRDSIRTLLEGSEFQKMEKTHVQDPYSFRCMPQVHGAVKDTVAYVASVVEREINSVTDNPTIFMEDDLIISGGNFHGEPLALVLDFLSIAIAELGSISERRVYRLIAGDRKTPEFLVANSGLNSGFMIPQYAAAAIVSKNKQLCSPCSVDSIPSSNEQEDHVSMGGNAATKTVKVIENVE
;
A
#
# COMPACT_ATOMS: atom_id res chain seq x y z
N ARG A 1 -13.53 6.39 10.08
CA ARG A 1 -13.41 7.74 10.68
C ARG A 1 -12.69 7.74 12.03
N GLN A 2 -12.99 6.78 12.93
CA GLN A 2 -12.34 6.70 14.25
C GLN A 2 -10.80 6.61 14.13
N ARG A 3 -10.27 5.74 13.27
CA ARG A 3 -8.82 5.61 13.02
C ARG A 3 -8.19 6.91 12.52
N GLN A 4 -8.88 7.66 11.66
CA GLN A 4 -8.43 8.97 11.19
C GLN A 4 -8.35 9.99 12.33
N MET A 5 -9.31 9.96 13.26
CA MET A 5 -9.27 10.79 14.47
C MET A 5 -8.08 10.45 15.36
N CYS A 6 -7.80 9.18 15.58
CA CYS A 6 -6.63 8.74 16.37
C CYS A 6 -5.32 9.22 15.75
N ILE A 7 -5.17 9.12 14.42
CA ILE A 7 -3.97 9.62 13.71
C ILE A 7 -3.84 11.12 13.91
N ARG A 8 -4.92 11.88 13.72
CA ARG A 8 -4.92 13.34 13.92
C ARG A 8 -4.52 13.71 15.34
N ASP A 9 -5.07 13.03 16.35
CA ASP A 9 -4.81 13.32 17.75
C ASP A 9 -3.37 12.98 18.13
N SER A 10 -2.82 11.88 17.63
CA SER A 10 -1.40 11.52 17.80
C SER A 10 -0.49 12.61 17.22
N ILE A 11 -0.78 13.09 16.00
CA ILE A 11 0.00 14.16 15.38
C ILE A 11 -0.11 15.46 16.19
N ARG A 12 -1.31 15.80 16.68
CA ARG A 12 -1.52 16.97 17.55
C ARG A 12 -0.63 16.89 18.77
N THR A 13 -0.60 15.75 19.45
CA THR A 13 0.25 15.53 20.63
C THR A 13 1.73 15.66 20.32
N LEU A 14 2.19 15.08 19.19
CA LEU A 14 3.59 15.20 18.74
C LEU A 14 4.01 16.63 18.39
N LEU A 15 3.07 17.44 17.96
CA LEU A 15 3.32 18.85 17.59
C LEU A 15 3.10 19.83 18.75
N GLU A 16 2.68 19.35 19.91
CA GLU A 16 2.44 20.20 21.07
C GLU A 16 3.73 20.92 21.48
N GLY A 17 3.66 22.25 21.61
CA GLY A 17 4.82 23.07 21.91
C GLY A 17 5.78 23.35 20.74
N SER A 18 5.55 22.78 19.56
CA SER A 18 6.38 22.98 18.36
C SER A 18 6.48 24.45 17.96
N GLU A 19 7.69 24.90 17.70
CA GLU A 19 7.94 26.25 17.18
C GLU A 19 7.31 26.46 15.80
N PHE A 20 7.24 25.43 14.96
CA PHE A 20 6.55 25.50 13.66
C PHE A 20 5.08 25.86 13.77
N GLN A 21 4.41 25.46 14.84
CA GLN A 21 3.01 25.82 15.07
C GLN A 21 2.83 27.30 15.44
N LYS A 22 3.86 27.92 16.01
CA LYS A 22 3.86 29.33 16.44
C LYS A 22 4.29 30.27 15.32
N MET A 23 4.89 29.75 14.25
CA MET A 23 5.36 30.56 13.13
C MET A 23 4.19 31.14 12.34
N GLU A 24 4.34 32.36 11.87
CA GLU A 24 3.40 32.99 10.95
C GLU A 24 3.35 32.22 9.64
N LYS A 25 2.16 31.85 9.23
CA LYS A 25 1.94 31.10 7.97
C LYS A 25 1.84 32.09 6.80
N THR A 26 2.67 31.86 5.79
CA THR A 26 2.68 32.65 4.55
C THR A 26 1.75 32.08 3.46
N HIS A 27 1.04 31.01 3.73
CA HIS A 27 0.15 30.31 2.81
C HIS A 27 -1.19 29.98 3.48
N VAL A 28 -2.25 29.90 2.69
CA VAL A 28 -3.62 29.69 3.19
C VAL A 28 -3.80 28.28 3.73
N GLN A 29 -3.26 27.26 3.05
CA GLN A 29 -3.45 25.85 3.38
C GLN A 29 -2.18 25.04 3.15
N ASP A 30 -2.04 23.96 3.93
CA ASP A 30 -1.03 22.95 3.67
C ASP A 30 -1.41 22.07 2.47
N PRO A 31 -0.45 21.51 1.70
CA PRO A 31 -0.75 20.57 0.64
C PRO A 31 -1.38 19.28 1.21
N TYR A 32 -2.09 18.56 0.37
CA TYR A 32 -2.80 17.36 0.78
C TYR A 32 -1.89 16.26 1.35
N SER A 33 -0.64 16.18 0.91
CA SER A 33 0.34 15.24 1.46
C SER A 33 0.61 15.43 2.95
N PHE A 34 0.31 16.61 3.51
CA PHE A 34 0.33 16.88 4.94
C PHE A 34 -1.08 16.94 5.52
N ARG A 35 -1.96 17.77 4.95
CA ARG A 35 -3.31 18.03 5.48
C ARG A 35 -4.23 16.81 5.44
N CYS A 36 -4.11 15.94 4.43
CA CYS A 36 -4.93 14.75 4.26
C CYS A 36 -4.24 13.46 4.75
N MET A 37 -3.15 13.60 5.51
CA MET A 37 -2.43 12.46 6.07
C MET A 37 -3.32 11.50 6.89
N PRO A 38 -4.23 11.98 7.78
CA PRO A 38 -5.11 11.08 8.52
C PRO A 38 -6.02 10.24 7.61
N GLN A 39 -6.53 10.83 6.52
CA GLN A 39 -7.42 10.15 5.58
C GLN A 39 -6.68 9.05 4.81
N VAL A 40 -5.53 9.38 4.24
CA VAL A 40 -4.74 8.43 3.43
C VAL A 40 -4.19 7.30 4.31
N HIS A 41 -3.47 7.62 5.38
CA HIS A 41 -2.92 6.60 6.26
C HIS A 41 -4.01 5.80 7.00
N GLY A 42 -5.14 6.43 7.33
CA GLY A 42 -6.28 5.77 7.94
C GLY A 42 -6.89 4.72 7.03
N ALA A 43 -7.12 5.06 5.75
CA ALA A 43 -7.63 4.12 4.75
C ALA A 43 -6.68 2.93 4.55
N VAL A 44 -5.38 3.19 4.43
CA VAL A 44 -4.38 2.11 4.29
C VAL A 44 -4.36 1.19 5.51
N LYS A 45 -4.38 1.74 6.73
CA LYS A 45 -4.43 0.93 7.96
C LYS A 45 -5.70 0.09 8.07
N ASP A 46 -6.85 0.60 7.62
CA ASP A 46 -8.10 -0.17 7.59
C ASP A 46 -8.02 -1.30 6.57
N THR A 47 -7.44 -1.06 5.40
CA THR A 47 -7.17 -2.09 4.39
C THR A 47 -6.23 -3.18 4.92
N VAL A 48 -5.10 -2.81 5.52
CA VAL A 48 -4.16 -3.77 6.13
C VAL A 48 -4.84 -4.64 7.18
N ALA A 49 -5.67 -4.04 8.06
CA ALA A 49 -6.39 -4.79 9.08
C ALA A 49 -7.40 -5.79 8.46
N TYR A 50 -8.10 -5.39 7.41
CA TYR A 50 -9.01 -6.28 6.68
C TYR A 50 -8.25 -7.44 6.02
N VAL A 51 -7.18 -7.15 5.28
CA VAL A 51 -6.36 -8.17 4.63
C VAL A 51 -5.79 -9.16 5.65
N ALA A 52 -5.25 -8.66 6.76
CA ALA A 52 -4.74 -9.51 7.85
C ALA A 52 -5.83 -10.46 8.37
N SER A 53 -7.07 -10.00 8.54
CA SER A 53 -8.17 -10.84 8.99
C SER A 53 -8.56 -11.95 8.00
N VAL A 54 -8.39 -11.72 6.69
CA VAL A 54 -8.61 -12.74 5.67
C VAL A 54 -7.48 -13.75 5.67
N VAL A 55 -6.23 -13.28 5.67
CA VAL A 55 -5.05 -14.15 5.69
C VAL A 55 -5.05 -15.05 6.94
N GLU A 56 -5.42 -14.50 8.10
CA GLU A 56 -5.53 -15.27 9.34
C GLU A 56 -6.56 -16.40 9.23
N ARG A 57 -7.71 -16.17 8.59
CA ARG A 57 -8.69 -17.22 8.32
C ARG A 57 -8.14 -18.29 7.37
N GLU A 58 -7.48 -17.88 6.30
CA GLU A 58 -6.94 -18.81 5.31
C GLU A 58 -5.82 -19.69 5.89
N ILE A 59 -4.94 -19.14 6.73
CA ILE A 59 -3.88 -19.90 7.41
C ILE A 59 -4.47 -21.00 8.30
N ASN A 60 -5.68 -20.79 8.85
CA ASN A 60 -6.36 -21.74 9.72
C ASN A 60 -7.41 -22.59 8.99
N SER A 61 -7.48 -22.50 7.67
CA SER A 61 -8.44 -23.23 6.85
C SER A 61 -7.85 -24.50 6.27
N VAL A 62 -8.70 -25.49 5.99
CA VAL A 62 -8.33 -26.66 5.21
C VAL A 62 -8.43 -26.28 3.73
N THR A 63 -7.27 -26.16 3.06
CA THR A 63 -7.14 -25.60 1.70
C THR A 63 -6.65 -26.61 0.70
N ASP A 64 -7.03 -27.87 0.84
CA ASP A 64 -6.56 -28.96 -0.04
C ASP A 64 -7.72 -29.69 -0.73
N ASN A 65 -7.37 -30.56 -1.67
CA ASN A 65 -8.26 -31.45 -2.40
C ASN A 65 -7.55 -32.79 -2.65
N PRO A 66 -8.15 -33.95 -2.24
CA PRO A 66 -9.43 -34.06 -1.54
C PRO A 66 -9.35 -33.71 -0.05
N THR A 67 -10.48 -33.32 0.53
CA THR A 67 -10.64 -33.16 1.97
C THR A 67 -11.01 -34.51 2.60
N ILE A 68 -10.30 -34.92 3.65
CA ILE A 68 -10.47 -36.20 4.35
C ILE A 68 -11.12 -35.96 5.73
N PHE A 69 -12.25 -36.58 5.96
CA PHE A 69 -13.01 -36.54 7.22
C PHE A 69 -12.86 -37.91 7.90
N MET A 70 -11.86 -38.02 8.77
CA MET A 70 -11.50 -39.29 9.41
C MET A 70 -12.61 -39.84 10.33
N GLU A 71 -13.35 -38.97 10.98
CA GLU A 71 -14.43 -39.35 11.91
C GLU A 71 -15.62 -39.96 11.17
N ASP A 72 -15.87 -39.54 9.95
CA ASP A 72 -16.99 -39.96 9.12
C ASP A 72 -16.59 -41.02 8.06
N ASP A 73 -15.29 -41.40 8.02
CA ASP A 73 -14.72 -42.28 6.97
C ASP A 73 -15.06 -41.79 5.55
N LEU A 74 -14.92 -40.48 5.33
CA LEU A 74 -15.38 -39.81 4.13
C LEU A 74 -14.24 -39.05 3.45
N ILE A 75 -14.16 -39.16 2.11
CA ILE A 75 -13.23 -38.38 1.27
C ILE A 75 -14.07 -37.63 0.25
N ILE A 76 -13.93 -36.28 0.29
CA ILE A 76 -14.71 -35.40 -0.59
C ILE A 76 -13.77 -34.58 -1.46
N SER A 77 -13.97 -34.63 -2.78
CA SER A 77 -13.37 -33.69 -3.70
C SER A 77 -14.13 -32.36 -3.68
N GLY A 78 -13.41 -31.25 -3.53
CA GLY A 78 -13.98 -29.91 -3.42
C GLY A 78 -13.06 -28.85 -4.00
N GLY A 79 -13.40 -27.57 -3.80
CA GLY A 79 -12.69 -26.41 -4.34
C GLY A 79 -11.93 -25.57 -3.31
N ASN A 80 -11.68 -26.07 -2.11
CA ASN A 80 -11.05 -25.33 -1.03
C ASN A 80 -9.60 -24.87 -1.31
N PHE A 81 -8.97 -25.49 -2.32
CA PHE A 81 -7.64 -25.09 -2.81
C PHE A 81 -7.66 -23.79 -3.61
N HIS A 82 -8.82 -23.30 -4.04
CA HIS A 82 -8.91 -22.12 -4.90
C HIS A 82 -8.45 -20.85 -4.19
N GLY A 83 -7.38 -20.22 -4.70
CA GLY A 83 -6.70 -19.10 -4.05
C GLY A 83 -7.36 -17.72 -4.24
N GLU A 84 -8.58 -17.65 -4.78
CA GLU A 84 -9.28 -16.37 -5.01
C GLU A 84 -9.48 -15.51 -3.75
N PRO A 85 -9.78 -16.09 -2.57
CA PRO A 85 -9.86 -15.31 -1.34
C PRO A 85 -8.57 -14.53 -1.02
N LEU A 86 -7.41 -15.11 -1.35
CA LEU A 86 -6.11 -14.45 -1.19
C LEU A 86 -5.81 -13.51 -2.35
N ALA A 87 -6.15 -13.87 -3.59
CA ALA A 87 -5.90 -13.04 -4.78
C ALA A 87 -6.50 -11.64 -4.63
N LEU A 88 -7.78 -11.57 -4.29
CA LEU A 88 -8.51 -10.31 -4.13
C LEU A 88 -7.90 -9.41 -3.04
N VAL A 89 -7.62 -9.97 -1.87
CA VAL A 89 -7.12 -9.14 -0.76
C VAL A 89 -5.66 -8.73 -0.96
N LEU A 90 -4.85 -9.51 -1.65
CA LEU A 90 -3.47 -9.16 -1.95
C LEU A 90 -3.38 -8.08 -3.05
N ASP A 91 -4.23 -8.12 -4.06
CA ASP A 91 -4.38 -7.02 -5.00
C ASP A 91 -4.81 -5.73 -4.28
N PHE A 92 -5.78 -5.82 -3.37
CA PHE A 92 -6.22 -4.68 -2.57
C PHE A 92 -5.10 -4.13 -1.67
N LEU A 93 -4.29 -5.02 -1.08
CA LEU A 93 -3.12 -4.64 -0.30
C LEU A 93 -2.08 -3.91 -1.15
N SER A 94 -1.79 -4.39 -2.36
CA SER A 94 -0.86 -3.74 -3.29
C SER A 94 -1.26 -2.30 -3.57
N ILE A 95 -2.53 -2.04 -3.84
CA ILE A 95 -3.08 -0.71 -4.08
C ILE A 95 -2.89 0.18 -2.83
N ALA A 96 -3.23 -0.34 -1.65
CA ALA A 96 -3.13 0.42 -0.40
C ALA A 96 -1.68 0.79 -0.05
N ILE A 97 -0.74 -0.14 -0.21
CA ILE A 97 0.68 0.11 0.07
C ILE A 97 1.29 1.08 -0.95
N ALA A 98 0.93 0.98 -2.23
CA ALA A 98 1.38 1.92 -3.26
C ALA A 98 0.99 3.37 -2.93
N GLU A 99 -0.16 3.60 -2.27
CA GLU A 99 -0.58 4.93 -1.82
C GLU A 99 0.34 5.51 -0.72
N LEU A 100 0.94 4.67 0.14
CA LEU A 100 1.95 5.14 1.10
C LEU A 100 3.20 5.64 0.38
N GLY A 101 3.66 4.92 -0.63
CA GLY A 101 4.76 5.37 -1.47
C GLY A 101 4.43 6.66 -2.22
N SER A 102 3.23 6.74 -2.79
CA SER A 102 2.75 7.91 -3.52
C SER A 102 2.71 9.17 -2.65
N ILE A 103 2.11 9.10 -1.46
CA ILE A 103 2.03 10.27 -0.56
C ILE A 103 3.41 10.64 0.00
N SER A 104 4.31 9.67 0.21
CA SER A 104 5.68 9.91 0.66
C SER A 104 6.49 10.63 -0.43
N GLU A 105 6.39 10.20 -1.68
CA GLU A 105 7.04 10.87 -2.81
C GLU A 105 6.53 12.31 -2.95
N ARG A 106 5.23 12.57 -2.79
CA ARG A 106 4.69 13.95 -2.79
C ARG A 106 5.32 14.82 -1.71
N ARG A 107 5.64 14.27 -0.54
CA ARG A 107 6.35 15.01 0.52
C ARG A 107 7.80 15.29 0.14
N VAL A 108 8.50 14.31 -0.44
CA VAL A 108 9.86 14.51 -0.96
C VAL A 108 9.86 15.61 -2.01
N TYR A 109 8.95 15.57 -2.97
CA TYR A 109 8.79 16.61 -4.00
C TYR A 109 8.59 18.00 -3.38
N ARG A 110 7.71 18.12 -2.38
CA ARG A 110 7.45 19.41 -1.71
C ARG A 110 8.67 19.94 -0.96
N LEU A 111 9.49 19.07 -0.38
CA LEU A 111 10.71 19.48 0.31
C LEU A 111 11.74 20.06 -0.65
N ILE A 112 11.92 19.46 -1.84
CA ILE A 112 12.90 19.92 -2.82
C ILE A 112 12.43 21.06 -3.72
N ALA A 113 11.14 21.34 -3.73
CA ALA A 113 10.56 22.41 -4.57
C ALA A 113 10.96 23.83 -4.09
N GLY A 114 11.61 23.97 -2.94
CA GLY A 114 12.04 25.26 -2.40
C GLY A 114 10.91 26.14 -1.86
N ASP A 115 9.72 25.58 -1.70
CA ASP A 115 8.66 26.28 -1.01
C ASP A 115 8.73 26.08 0.52
N ARG A 116 8.03 26.89 1.29
CA ARG A 116 7.93 26.77 2.75
C ARG A 116 9.25 26.95 3.50
N LYS A 117 10.09 27.88 3.04
CA LYS A 117 11.36 28.25 3.67
C LYS A 117 12.48 27.20 3.56
N THR A 118 12.32 26.19 2.75
CA THR A 118 13.42 25.32 2.38
C THR A 118 14.11 25.82 1.11
N PRO A 119 15.43 25.70 0.95
CA PRO A 119 16.08 26.01 -0.32
C PRO A 119 15.69 24.98 -1.38
N GLU A 120 15.63 25.41 -2.64
CA GLU A 120 15.43 24.51 -3.78
C GLU A 120 16.46 23.36 -3.76
N PHE A 121 16.02 22.15 -4.06
CA PHE A 121 16.81 20.93 -3.98
C PHE A 121 17.50 20.69 -2.62
N LEU A 122 17.11 21.40 -1.57
CA LEU A 122 17.71 21.34 -0.23
C LEU A 122 19.24 21.57 -0.25
N VAL A 123 19.71 22.48 -1.09
CA VAL A 123 21.13 22.76 -1.27
C VAL A 123 21.40 24.24 -1.43
N ALA A 124 22.58 24.69 -1.03
CA ALA A 124 23.04 26.02 -1.32
C ALA A 124 23.41 26.18 -2.81
N ASN A 125 23.08 27.34 -3.41
CA ASN A 125 23.33 27.64 -4.81
C ASN A 125 22.69 26.62 -5.77
N SER A 126 21.38 26.43 -5.63
CA SER A 126 20.60 25.63 -6.56
C SER A 126 20.82 26.09 -8.01
N GLY A 127 20.88 25.15 -8.95
CA GLY A 127 21.24 25.41 -10.33
C GLY A 127 22.72 25.14 -10.64
N LEU A 128 23.64 25.52 -9.75
CA LEU A 128 25.03 25.02 -9.79
C LEU A 128 25.14 23.64 -9.12
N ASN A 129 24.34 23.42 -8.09
CA ASN A 129 24.29 22.17 -7.34
C ASN A 129 22.90 21.55 -7.49
N SER A 130 22.85 20.24 -7.74
CA SER A 130 21.61 19.49 -7.92
C SER A 130 21.00 18.98 -6.60
N GLY A 131 21.75 19.01 -5.49
CA GLY A 131 21.28 18.59 -4.16
C GLY A 131 20.55 17.25 -4.18
N PHE A 132 19.31 17.25 -3.67
CA PHE A 132 18.46 16.05 -3.57
C PHE A 132 17.58 15.82 -4.80
N MET A 133 17.92 16.33 -5.97
CA MET A 133 17.18 16.10 -7.20
C MET A 133 17.12 14.61 -7.59
N ILE A 134 18.23 13.88 -7.51
CA ILE A 134 18.27 12.46 -7.88
C ILE A 134 17.47 11.56 -6.93
N PRO A 135 17.53 11.71 -5.60
CA PRO A 135 16.64 11.01 -4.69
C PRO A 135 15.16 11.19 -5.03
N GLN A 136 14.73 12.39 -5.45
CA GLN A 136 13.36 12.60 -5.86
C GLN A 136 13.04 11.85 -7.17
N TYR A 137 13.92 11.84 -8.16
CA TYR A 137 13.73 11.04 -9.37
C TYR A 137 13.63 9.55 -9.07
N ALA A 138 14.44 9.04 -8.14
CA ALA A 138 14.36 7.64 -7.69
C ALA A 138 12.99 7.34 -7.07
N ALA A 139 12.53 8.20 -6.16
CA ALA A 139 11.21 8.05 -5.55
C ALA A 139 10.07 8.10 -6.60
N ALA A 140 10.14 9.01 -7.56
CA ALA A 140 9.17 9.12 -8.64
C ALA A 140 9.16 7.87 -9.55
N ALA A 141 10.34 7.32 -9.86
CA ALA A 141 10.47 6.09 -10.65
C ALA A 141 9.85 4.88 -9.92
N ILE A 142 10.09 4.77 -8.61
CA ILE A 142 9.52 3.72 -7.76
C ILE A 142 7.99 3.81 -7.73
N VAL A 143 7.44 5.00 -7.52
CA VAL A 143 5.98 5.23 -7.55
C VAL A 143 5.40 4.87 -8.92
N SER A 144 6.07 5.23 -10.01
CA SER A 144 5.65 4.85 -11.36
C SER A 144 5.64 3.34 -11.56
N LYS A 145 6.66 2.63 -11.08
CA LYS A 145 6.74 1.17 -11.11
C LYS A 145 5.60 0.53 -10.29
N ASN A 146 5.33 1.06 -9.10
CA ASN A 146 4.25 0.54 -8.25
C ASN A 146 2.87 0.65 -8.90
N LYS A 147 2.60 1.73 -9.66
CA LYS A 147 1.35 1.85 -10.43
C LYS A 147 1.13 0.69 -11.40
N GLN A 148 2.19 0.21 -12.05
CA GLN A 148 2.12 -0.94 -12.94
C GLN A 148 1.91 -2.24 -12.16
N LEU A 149 2.58 -2.40 -11.02
CA LEU A 149 2.44 -3.57 -10.15
C LEU A 149 1.05 -3.67 -9.51
N CYS A 150 0.31 -2.57 -9.39
CA CYS A 150 -1.05 -2.55 -8.84
C CYS A 150 -2.14 -2.96 -9.84
N SER A 151 -1.80 -3.36 -11.08
CA SER A 151 -2.79 -3.99 -11.97
C SER A 151 -3.28 -5.29 -11.32
N PRO A 152 -4.61 -5.49 -11.16
CA PRO A 152 -5.13 -6.67 -10.48
C PRO A 152 -4.74 -7.98 -11.17
N CYS A 153 -4.35 -8.97 -10.38
CA CYS A 153 -4.14 -10.34 -10.83
C CYS A 153 -5.39 -11.22 -10.63
N SER A 154 -6.19 -10.89 -9.62
CA SER A 154 -7.40 -11.65 -9.27
C SER A 154 -8.42 -11.74 -10.41
N VAL A 155 -8.40 -10.80 -11.33
CA VAL A 155 -9.32 -10.76 -12.49
C VAL A 155 -8.75 -11.48 -13.73
N ASP A 156 -7.53 -12.00 -13.65
CA ASP A 156 -6.82 -12.66 -14.75
C ASP A 156 -6.89 -14.17 -14.57
N SER A 157 -7.97 -14.77 -15.05
CA SER A 157 -8.15 -16.22 -15.01
C SER A 157 -7.93 -16.86 -16.38
N ILE A 158 -7.45 -18.09 -16.39
CA ILE A 158 -7.28 -18.90 -17.60
C ILE A 158 -7.91 -20.29 -17.42
N PRO A 159 -8.39 -20.94 -18.49
CA PRO A 159 -8.72 -22.34 -18.43
C PRO A 159 -7.45 -23.21 -18.47
N SER A 160 -7.48 -24.33 -17.77
CA SER A 160 -6.39 -25.30 -17.69
C SER A 160 -6.94 -26.75 -17.66
N SER A 161 -6.05 -27.74 -17.72
CA SER A 161 -6.36 -29.16 -17.54
C SER A 161 -7.53 -29.67 -18.43
N ASN A 162 -7.51 -29.30 -19.72
CA ASN A 162 -8.54 -29.66 -20.68
C ASN A 162 -9.95 -29.17 -20.25
N GLU A 163 -10.03 -27.93 -19.85
CA GLU A 163 -11.24 -27.22 -19.37
C GLU A 163 -11.81 -27.74 -18.03
N GLN A 164 -11.14 -28.71 -17.40
CA GLN A 164 -11.53 -29.16 -16.07
C GLN A 164 -11.34 -28.07 -15.01
N GLU A 165 -10.30 -27.26 -15.20
CA GLU A 165 -9.97 -26.10 -14.38
C GLU A 165 -10.24 -24.83 -15.22
N ASP A 166 -11.48 -24.51 -15.44
CA ASP A 166 -11.91 -23.44 -16.34
C ASP A 166 -11.82 -22.03 -15.73
N HIS A 167 -11.55 -21.94 -14.42
CA HIS A 167 -11.34 -20.69 -13.68
C HIS A 167 -10.21 -20.86 -12.65
N VAL A 168 -8.97 -20.63 -13.06
CA VAL A 168 -7.80 -20.72 -12.18
C VAL A 168 -7.60 -19.42 -11.42
N SER A 169 -7.29 -19.48 -10.12
CA SER A 169 -6.95 -18.30 -9.32
C SER A 169 -5.53 -17.83 -9.58
N MET A 170 -5.32 -16.52 -9.61
CA MET A 170 -4.00 -15.88 -9.74
C MET A 170 -3.46 -15.38 -8.40
N GLY A 171 -3.80 -16.06 -7.30
CA GLY A 171 -3.35 -15.71 -5.94
C GLY A 171 -1.83 -15.69 -5.77
N GLY A 172 -1.11 -16.64 -6.38
CA GLY A 172 0.35 -16.67 -6.38
C GLY A 172 0.97 -15.45 -7.06
N ASN A 173 0.40 -14.99 -8.17
CA ASN A 173 0.86 -13.80 -8.87
C ASN A 173 0.51 -12.52 -8.08
N ALA A 174 -0.68 -12.44 -7.49
CA ALA A 174 -1.06 -11.34 -6.60
C ALA A 174 -0.08 -11.24 -5.42
N ALA A 175 0.27 -12.37 -4.78
CA ALA A 175 1.22 -12.40 -3.68
C ALA A 175 2.62 -11.88 -4.08
N THR A 176 3.17 -12.37 -5.18
CA THR A 176 4.51 -11.96 -5.64
C THR A 176 4.57 -10.50 -6.04
N LYS A 177 3.52 -9.95 -6.62
CA LYS A 177 3.41 -8.51 -6.92
C LYS A 177 3.29 -7.67 -5.66
N THR A 178 2.50 -8.10 -4.69
CA THR A 178 2.34 -7.42 -3.40
C THR A 178 3.67 -7.29 -2.67
N VAL A 179 4.46 -8.37 -2.61
CA VAL A 179 5.81 -8.33 -2.01
C VAL A 179 6.67 -7.27 -2.68
N LYS A 180 6.69 -7.22 -4.01
CA LYS A 180 7.46 -6.21 -4.75
C LYS A 180 6.99 -4.77 -4.49
N VAL A 181 5.69 -4.56 -4.32
CA VAL A 181 5.16 -3.24 -3.96
C VAL A 181 5.60 -2.84 -2.55
N ILE A 182 5.58 -3.77 -1.60
CA ILE A 182 6.04 -3.55 -0.22
C ILE A 182 7.53 -3.18 -0.23
N GLU A 183 8.38 -4.00 -0.85
CA GLU A 183 9.83 -3.75 -0.98
C GLU A 183 10.14 -2.39 -1.62
N ASN A 184 9.35 -1.97 -2.58
CA ASN A 184 9.51 -0.67 -3.23
C ASN A 184 9.10 0.52 -2.34
N VAL A 185 8.28 0.31 -1.34
CA VAL A 185 7.77 1.38 -0.45
C VAL A 185 8.60 1.52 0.83
N GLU A 186 9.28 0.46 1.27
CA GLU A 186 10.27 0.50 2.35
C GLU A 186 11.46 1.41 1.99
#